data_f4aa369e6b900ad0657cb31707c556bc
#
_entry.id   f4aa369e6b900ad0657cb31707c556bc
#
_cell.length_a   1.000
_cell.length_b   1.000
_cell.length_c   1.000
_cell.angle_alpha   90.00
_cell.angle_beta   90.00
_cell.angle_gamma   90.00
#
_symmetry.space_group_name_H-M   'P 1'
#
loop_
_entity.id
_entity.type
_entity.pdbx_description
1 polymer ?
#
loop_
_entity_poly.entity_id
_entity_poly.type
_entity_poly.pdbx_seq_one_letter_code
_entity_poly.pdbx_strand_id
1 'polypeptide(L)'
;MRPGTSICRTGFPFANIATDFDEGSKSFRIRNGVLPLPFFPNDGIHTRNVLKQNKSKEGNYDMLYVETSTPGLKGQSGGPIFDTNGHIYAMQVQTNHIPLGFHPISEYDGKSIVENQFLNVGIGVHGKLLQQIMRDHHISFKVEGDSSEEEQYIINE
;
A
#
# COMPACT_ATOMS: atom_id res chain seq x y z
N MET A 1 -6.84 -12.30 -7.63
CA MET A 1 -7.91 -11.29 -7.37
C MET A 1 -8.26 -10.62 -8.70
N ARG A 2 -9.55 -10.49 -9.02
CA ARG A 2 -10.00 -9.87 -10.28
C ARG A 2 -10.09 -8.36 -10.15
N PRO A 3 -9.81 -7.56 -11.21
CA PRO A 3 -10.12 -6.14 -11.25
C PRO A 3 -11.59 -5.89 -10.88
N GLY A 4 -11.85 -4.84 -10.10
CA GLY A 4 -13.17 -4.53 -9.56
C GLY A 4 -13.49 -5.20 -8.21
N THR A 5 -12.65 -6.10 -7.70
CA THR A 5 -12.84 -6.68 -6.36
C THR A 5 -12.73 -5.59 -5.29
N SER A 6 -13.73 -5.52 -4.42
CA SER A 6 -13.71 -4.63 -3.25
C SER A 6 -12.62 -5.05 -2.28
N ILE A 7 -11.85 -4.09 -1.83
CA ILE A 7 -10.76 -4.30 -0.86
C ILE A 7 -10.86 -3.30 0.28
N CYS A 8 -10.31 -3.68 1.40
CA CYS A 8 -10.07 -2.81 2.53
C CYS A 8 -8.57 -2.81 2.85
N ARG A 9 -8.06 -1.67 3.27
CA ARG A 9 -6.73 -1.56 3.86
C ARG A 9 -6.83 -0.91 5.21
N THR A 10 -5.89 -1.23 6.08
CA THR A 10 -5.91 -0.75 7.45
C THR A 10 -4.54 -0.29 7.88
N GLY A 11 -4.51 0.54 8.90
CA GLY A 11 -3.28 1.05 9.50
C GLY A 11 -3.58 2.14 10.52
N PHE A 12 -2.56 2.90 10.87
CA PHE A 12 -2.63 3.96 11.87
C PHE A 12 -2.16 5.30 11.27
N PRO A 13 -2.88 5.82 10.24
CA PRO A 13 -2.57 7.14 9.71
C PRO A 13 -2.87 8.20 10.76
N PHE A 14 -2.28 9.37 10.61
CA PHE A 14 -2.47 10.52 11.51
C PHE A 14 -1.97 10.32 12.96
N ALA A 15 -1.37 9.16 13.27
CA ALA A 15 -0.82 8.93 14.59
C ALA A 15 0.61 9.44 14.69
N ASN A 16 0.84 10.44 15.52
CA ASN A 16 2.17 10.79 15.97
C ASN A 16 2.50 9.92 17.19
N ILE A 17 3.19 8.81 16.95
CA ILE A 17 3.62 7.92 18.01
C ILE A 17 4.84 8.56 18.70
N ALA A 18 4.62 9.18 19.84
CA ALA A 18 5.72 9.65 20.66
C ALA A 18 6.38 8.47 21.39
N THR A 19 7.66 8.30 21.18
CA THR A 19 8.46 7.25 21.81
C THR A 19 9.64 7.85 22.54
N ASP A 20 10.11 7.17 23.58
CA ASP A 20 11.37 7.41 24.26
C ASP A 20 12.28 6.20 24.06
N PHE A 21 13.58 6.43 23.92
CA PHE A 21 14.55 5.36 23.88
C PHE A 21 15.00 5.04 25.31
N ASP A 22 14.88 3.77 25.71
CA ASP A 22 15.32 3.27 27.00
C ASP A 22 16.72 2.68 26.87
N GLU A 23 17.70 3.37 27.44
CA GLU A 23 19.10 2.95 27.38
C GLU A 23 19.38 1.63 28.12
N GLY A 24 18.60 1.32 29.15
CA GLY A 24 18.76 0.10 29.94
C GLY A 24 18.33 -1.16 29.18
N SER A 25 17.19 -1.10 28.53
CA SER A 25 16.67 -2.21 27.71
C SER A 25 17.10 -2.14 26.24
N LYS A 26 17.79 -1.05 25.82
CA LYS A 26 18.14 -0.77 24.40
C LYS A 26 16.94 -0.86 23.45
N SER A 27 15.78 -0.40 23.91
CA SER A 27 14.53 -0.48 23.15
C SER A 27 13.76 0.83 23.17
N PHE A 28 12.85 1.01 22.20
CA PHE A 28 11.89 2.12 22.19
C PHE A 28 10.66 1.78 23.03
N ARG A 29 10.21 2.73 23.84
CA ARG A 29 8.95 2.64 24.59
C ARG A 29 7.97 3.71 24.10
N ILE A 30 6.73 3.32 23.94
CA ILE A 30 5.65 4.27 23.62
C ILE A 30 5.33 5.08 24.88
N ARG A 31 5.27 6.40 24.74
CA ARG A 31 4.93 7.28 25.87
C ARG A 31 3.53 7.02 26.40
N ASN A 32 3.36 7.23 27.70
CA ASN A 32 2.05 7.13 28.33
C ASN A 32 1.05 8.11 27.69
N GLY A 33 -0.19 7.67 27.51
CA GLY A 33 -1.28 8.48 26.92
C GLY A 33 -1.32 8.51 25.39
N VAL A 34 -0.40 7.81 24.70
CA VAL A 34 -0.44 7.67 23.24
C VAL A 34 -1.42 6.59 22.79
N LEU A 35 -1.66 5.59 23.62
CA LEU A 35 -2.60 4.49 23.32
C LEU A 35 -4.02 4.80 23.81
N PRO A 36 -5.07 4.32 23.11
CA PRO A 36 -5.00 3.52 21.88
C PRO A 36 -4.69 4.37 20.64
N LEU A 37 -3.91 3.82 19.72
CA LEU A 37 -3.68 4.47 18.42
C LEU A 37 -4.98 4.45 17.59
N PRO A 38 -5.30 5.54 16.86
CA PRO A 38 -6.48 5.58 16.02
C PRO A 38 -6.30 4.63 14.81
N PHE A 39 -7.05 3.53 14.84
CA PHE A 39 -7.12 2.59 13.73
C PHE A 39 -8.00 3.17 12.62
N PHE A 40 -7.52 3.17 11.40
CA PHE A 40 -8.22 3.76 10.27
C PHE A 40 -8.29 2.78 9.09
N PRO A 41 -9.46 2.19 8.83
CA PRO A 41 -9.72 1.45 7.61
C PRO A 41 -10.11 2.40 6.49
N ASN A 42 -9.64 2.14 5.27
CA ASN A 42 -10.20 2.75 4.06
C ASN A 42 -10.41 1.69 2.99
N ASP A 43 -11.46 1.89 2.22
CA ASP A 43 -11.88 0.98 1.17
C ASP A 43 -11.36 1.41 -0.21
N GLY A 44 -11.56 0.55 -1.19
CA GLY A 44 -11.27 0.77 -2.57
C GLY A 44 -11.56 -0.48 -3.38
N ILE A 45 -11.14 -0.46 -4.64
CA ILE A 45 -11.21 -1.63 -5.51
C ILE A 45 -9.82 -1.97 -6.04
N HIS A 46 -9.56 -3.24 -6.27
CA HIS A 46 -8.42 -3.69 -7.06
C HIS A 46 -8.58 -3.20 -8.51
N THR A 47 -7.62 -2.44 -9.02
CA THR A 47 -7.64 -1.94 -10.39
C THR A 47 -6.88 -2.87 -11.32
N ARG A 48 -5.66 -3.25 -10.95
CA ARG A 48 -4.80 -4.14 -11.74
C ARG A 48 -3.62 -4.67 -10.93
N ASN A 49 -2.98 -5.70 -11.47
CA ASN A 49 -1.65 -6.10 -11.03
C ASN A 49 -0.60 -5.42 -11.90
N VAL A 50 0.48 -4.95 -11.29
CA VAL A 50 1.57 -4.23 -11.96
C VAL A 50 2.87 -5.00 -11.74
N LEU A 51 3.51 -5.42 -12.83
CA LEU A 51 4.85 -5.98 -12.81
C LEU A 51 5.84 -4.86 -13.12
N LYS A 52 6.75 -4.61 -12.20
CA LYS A 52 7.79 -3.61 -12.36
C LYS A 52 9.17 -4.25 -12.29
N GLN A 53 9.93 -4.08 -13.37
CA GLN A 53 11.32 -4.48 -13.39
C GLN A 53 12.17 -3.41 -12.69
N ASN A 54 12.93 -3.83 -11.70
CA ASN A 54 13.82 -2.96 -10.97
C ASN A 54 15.28 -3.38 -11.21
N LYS A 55 16.17 -2.39 -11.16
CA LYS A 55 17.61 -2.61 -11.26
C LYS A 55 18.26 -2.33 -9.92
N SER A 56 19.11 -3.23 -9.46
CA SER A 56 19.95 -3.02 -8.29
C SER A 56 21.41 -3.28 -8.63
N LYS A 57 22.30 -3.03 -7.68
CA LYS A 57 23.71 -3.37 -7.83
C LYS A 57 23.96 -4.87 -7.92
N GLU A 58 23.04 -5.68 -7.42
CA GLU A 58 23.11 -7.15 -7.38
C GLU A 58 22.43 -7.80 -8.58
N GLY A 59 21.76 -7.01 -9.44
CA GLY A 59 21.07 -7.50 -10.63
C GLY A 59 19.69 -6.91 -10.83
N ASN A 60 18.99 -7.39 -11.85
CA ASN A 60 17.60 -7.04 -12.12
C ASN A 60 16.70 -7.97 -11.30
N TYR A 61 15.62 -7.42 -10.79
CA TYR A 61 14.58 -8.20 -10.11
C TYR A 61 13.18 -7.66 -10.44
N ASP A 62 12.23 -8.55 -10.47
CA ASP A 62 10.85 -8.22 -10.76
C ASP A 62 10.06 -8.04 -9.46
N MET A 63 9.32 -6.95 -9.38
CA MET A 63 8.40 -6.68 -8.28
C MET A 63 6.97 -6.71 -8.78
N LEU A 64 6.17 -7.54 -8.16
CA LEU A 64 4.75 -7.65 -8.43
C LEU A 64 3.97 -6.83 -7.41
N TYR A 65 3.12 -5.93 -7.92
CA TYR A 65 2.30 -5.05 -7.10
C TYR A 65 0.81 -5.22 -7.40
N VAL A 66 -0.01 -4.91 -6.42
CA VAL A 66 -1.45 -4.69 -6.53
C VAL A 66 -1.69 -3.19 -6.53
N GLU A 67 -2.36 -2.68 -7.57
CA GLU A 67 -2.83 -1.29 -7.62
C GLU A 67 -4.29 -1.21 -7.17
N THR A 68 -4.63 -0.16 -6.46
CA THR A 68 -5.96 0.06 -5.90
C THR A 68 -6.46 1.46 -6.20
N SER A 69 -7.78 1.62 -6.37
CA SER A 69 -8.42 2.88 -6.76
C SER A 69 -8.30 4.01 -5.74
N THR A 70 -8.03 3.69 -4.48
CA THR A 70 -7.85 4.67 -3.42
C THR A 70 -6.40 4.72 -2.96
N PRO A 71 -5.87 5.89 -2.61
CA PRO A 71 -4.50 6.04 -2.14
C PRO A 71 -4.29 5.38 -0.78
N GLY A 72 -3.09 4.89 -0.53
CA GLY A 72 -2.65 4.58 0.84
C GLY A 72 -2.30 5.87 1.58
N LEU A 73 -2.60 5.92 2.86
CA LEU A 73 -2.29 7.05 3.72
C LEU A 73 -0.94 6.83 4.43
N LYS A 74 -0.25 7.93 4.76
CA LYS A 74 0.96 7.85 5.59
C LYS A 74 0.61 7.20 6.93
N GLY A 75 1.34 6.14 7.30
CA GLY A 75 1.04 5.32 8.49
C GLY A 75 0.26 4.03 8.18
N GLN A 76 -0.15 3.80 6.92
CA GLN A 76 -0.70 2.52 6.48
C GLN A 76 0.33 1.59 5.82
N SER A 77 1.54 2.06 5.57
CA SER A 77 2.61 1.22 5.02
C SER A 77 2.91 0.04 5.95
N GLY A 78 3.02 -1.17 5.39
CA GLY A 78 3.11 -2.42 6.14
C GLY A 78 1.76 -3.02 6.53
N GLY A 79 0.66 -2.26 6.41
CA GLY A 79 -0.69 -2.75 6.68
C GLY A 79 -1.23 -3.65 5.56
N PRO A 80 -2.18 -4.57 5.89
CA PRO A 80 -2.75 -5.48 4.92
C PRO A 80 -3.72 -4.79 3.96
N ILE A 81 -3.76 -5.29 2.73
CA ILE A 81 -4.83 -5.06 1.76
C ILE A 81 -5.58 -6.38 1.62
N PHE A 82 -6.85 -6.40 1.97
CA PHE A 82 -7.65 -7.63 2.05
C PHE A 82 -9.06 -7.42 1.48
N ASP A 83 -9.72 -8.52 1.13
CA ASP A 83 -11.10 -8.51 0.65
C ASP A 83 -12.12 -8.59 1.80
N THR A 84 -13.41 -8.65 1.44
CA THR A 84 -14.53 -8.75 2.39
C THR A 84 -14.58 -10.07 3.17
N ASN A 85 -13.82 -11.08 2.72
CA ASN A 85 -13.69 -12.37 3.41
C ASN A 85 -12.47 -12.42 4.35
N GLY A 86 -11.66 -11.35 4.36
CA GLY A 86 -10.43 -11.27 5.16
C GLY A 86 -9.20 -11.89 4.50
N HIS A 87 -9.27 -12.25 3.21
CA HIS A 87 -8.10 -12.76 2.48
C HIS A 87 -7.13 -11.61 2.17
N ILE A 88 -5.89 -11.75 2.61
CA ILE A 88 -4.84 -10.75 2.38
C ILE A 88 -4.25 -10.96 1.00
N TYR A 89 -4.36 -9.95 0.13
CA TYR A 89 -3.82 -9.95 -1.23
C TYR A 89 -2.52 -9.19 -1.39
N ALA A 90 -2.28 -8.21 -0.55
CA ALA A 90 -1.09 -7.37 -0.63
C ALA A 90 -0.77 -6.70 0.70
N MET A 91 0.42 -6.13 0.77
CA MET A 91 0.86 -5.25 1.86
C MET A 91 1.04 -3.85 1.30
N GLN A 92 0.36 -2.86 1.87
CA GLN A 92 0.45 -1.45 1.45
C GLN A 92 1.88 -0.93 1.56
N VAL A 93 2.39 -0.24 0.52
CA VAL A 93 3.75 0.31 0.52
C VAL A 93 3.83 1.77 0.10
N GLN A 94 3.07 2.18 -0.91
CA GLN A 94 3.15 3.55 -1.43
C GLN A 94 1.84 4.02 -2.05
N THR A 95 1.81 5.32 -2.37
CA THR A 95 0.78 5.94 -3.21
C THR A 95 1.45 6.52 -4.44
N ASN A 96 0.88 6.26 -5.61
CA ASN A 96 1.29 6.90 -6.84
C ASN A 96 0.35 8.05 -7.17
N HIS A 97 0.93 9.16 -7.62
CA HIS A 97 0.23 10.36 -8.09
C HIS A 97 0.38 10.43 -9.61
N ILE A 98 -0.68 10.09 -10.32
CA ILE A 98 -0.70 10.04 -11.80
C ILE A 98 -1.29 11.37 -12.29
N PRO A 99 -0.51 12.23 -12.99
CA PRO A 99 -1.04 13.47 -13.53
C PRO A 99 -2.17 13.21 -14.54
N LEU A 100 -3.28 13.92 -14.43
CA LEU A 100 -4.42 13.79 -15.36
C LEU A 100 -4.22 14.55 -16.67
N GLY A 101 -3.13 15.32 -16.79
CA GLY A 101 -2.78 16.03 -18.04
C GLY A 101 -3.58 17.29 -18.31
N PHE A 102 -4.38 17.75 -17.35
CA PHE A 102 -5.08 19.03 -17.44
C PHE A 102 -4.91 19.81 -16.12
N HIS A 103 -4.95 21.14 -16.24
CA HIS A 103 -4.69 22.06 -15.15
C HIS A 103 -5.79 23.14 -15.11
N PRO A 104 -6.87 22.93 -14.35
CA PRO A 104 -7.88 23.97 -14.15
C PRO A 104 -7.25 25.25 -13.59
N ILE A 105 -7.74 26.39 -14.05
CA ILE A 105 -7.36 27.70 -13.53
C ILE A 105 -8.54 28.21 -12.72
N SER A 106 -8.32 28.46 -11.44
CA SER A 106 -9.27 29.11 -10.55
C SER A 106 -8.77 30.51 -10.18
N GLU A 107 -9.69 31.44 -9.95
CA GLU A 107 -9.37 32.76 -9.42
C GLU A 107 -9.75 32.83 -7.94
N TYR A 108 -8.78 33.20 -7.13
CA TYR A 108 -8.99 33.44 -5.71
C TYR A 108 -8.29 34.75 -5.30
N ASP A 109 -9.05 35.65 -4.71
CA ASP A 109 -8.57 36.98 -4.25
C ASP A 109 -7.81 37.74 -5.33
N GLY A 110 -8.37 37.75 -6.58
CA GLY A 110 -7.78 38.42 -7.74
C GLY A 110 -6.49 37.79 -8.27
N LYS A 111 -6.14 36.56 -7.82
CA LYS A 111 -4.97 35.82 -8.30
C LYS A 111 -5.41 34.56 -9.02
N SER A 112 -4.82 34.33 -10.20
CA SER A 112 -4.98 33.04 -10.91
C SER A 112 -4.16 31.97 -10.22
N ILE A 113 -4.81 30.85 -9.89
CA ILE A 113 -4.19 29.65 -9.29
C ILE A 113 -4.34 28.52 -10.30
N VAL A 114 -3.22 27.90 -10.67
CA VAL A 114 -3.20 26.69 -11.50
C VAL A 114 -3.30 25.49 -10.57
N GLU A 115 -4.35 24.67 -10.76
CA GLU A 115 -4.56 23.47 -9.99
C GLU A 115 -4.03 22.25 -10.74
N ASN A 116 -3.08 21.54 -10.14
CA ASN A 116 -2.59 20.27 -10.69
C ASN A 116 -3.53 19.14 -10.27
N GLN A 117 -4.13 18.47 -11.24
CA GLN A 117 -5.04 17.36 -11.00
C GLN A 117 -4.31 16.02 -11.12
N PHE A 118 -4.52 15.16 -10.11
CA PHE A 118 -3.91 13.83 -10.03
C PHE A 118 -4.94 12.74 -9.75
N LEU A 119 -4.78 11.60 -10.40
CA LEU A 119 -5.35 10.35 -9.92
C LEU A 119 -4.39 9.75 -8.89
N ASN A 120 -4.87 9.58 -7.67
CA ASN A 120 -4.08 9.00 -6.59
C ASN A 120 -4.47 7.53 -6.41
N VAL A 121 -3.53 6.63 -6.64
CA VAL A 121 -3.73 5.18 -6.51
C VAL A 121 -2.84 4.60 -5.44
N GLY A 122 -3.37 3.62 -4.70
CA GLY A 122 -2.59 2.87 -3.71
C GLY A 122 -1.85 1.72 -4.37
N ILE A 123 -0.65 1.44 -3.87
CA ILE A 123 0.22 0.36 -4.34
C ILE A 123 0.59 -0.53 -3.16
N GLY A 124 0.36 -1.83 -3.31
CA GLY A 124 0.77 -2.84 -2.34
C GLY A 124 1.67 -3.90 -2.97
N VAL A 125 2.63 -4.41 -2.20
CA VAL A 125 3.41 -5.59 -2.60
C VAL A 125 2.46 -6.79 -2.65
N HIS A 126 2.43 -7.49 -3.77
CA HIS A 126 1.52 -8.61 -4.01
C HIS A 126 1.76 -9.78 -3.06
N GLY A 127 0.68 -10.43 -2.63
CA GLY A 127 0.72 -11.56 -1.70
C GLY A 127 1.62 -12.72 -2.13
N LYS A 128 1.78 -12.97 -3.44
CA LYS A 128 2.70 -13.99 -3.97
C LYS A 128 4.15 -13.75 -3.54
N LEU A 129 4.62 -12.49 -3.57
CA LEU A 129 5.96 -12.14 -3.11
C LEU A 129 6.08 -12.31 -1.60
N LEU A 130 5.05 -11.92 -0.86
CA LEU A 130 5.01 -12.13 0.60
C LEU A 130 5.06 -13.63 0.94
N GLN A 131 4.30 -14.46 0.22
CA GLN A 131 4.34 -15.91 0.39
C GLN A 131 5.72 -16.49 0.09
N GLN A 132 6.41 -15.99 -0.95
CA GLN A 132 7.77 -16.43 -1.27
C GLN A 132 8.73 -16.10 -0.12
N ILE A 133 8.71 -14.86 0.36
CA ILE A 133 9.53 -14.43 1.51
C ILE A 133 9.25 -15.30 2.74
N MET A 134 7.97 -15.57 3.03
CA MET A 134 7.60 -16.42 4.17
C MET A 134 8.14 -17.84 4.02
N ARG A 135 8.08 -18.44 2.82
CA ARG A 135 8.68 -19.77 2.56
C ARG A 135 10.18 -19.77 2.76
N ASP A 136 10.87 -18.76 2.21
CA ASP A 136 12.34 -18.63 2.29
C ASP A 136 12.82 -18.49 3.75
N HIS A 137 11.98 -17.90 4.60
CA HIS A 137 12.26 -17.74 6.03
C HIS A 137 11.54 -18.74 6.94
N HIS A 138 10.97 -19.82 6.39
CA HIS A 138 10.27 -20.88 7.13
C HIS A 138 9.14 -20.38 8.05
N ILE A 139 8.46 -19.30 7.63
CA ILE A 139 7.30 -18.75 8.34
C ILE A 139 6.05 -19.47 7.86
N SER A 140 5.29 -20.05 8.79
CA SER A 140 4.03 -20.73 8.48
C SER A 140 2.93 -19.75 8.12
N PHE A 141 2.18 -20.07 7.06
CA PHE A 141 1.01 -19.30 6.63
C PHE A 141 -0.03 -20.21 6.00
N LYS A 142 -1.27 -19.72 5.88
CA LYS A 142 -2.35 -20.42 5.18
C LYS A 142 -2.64 -19.72 3.87
N VAL A 143 -2.84 -20.50 2.82
CA VAL A 143 -3.34 -20.03 1.53
C VAL A 143 -4.73 -20.62 1.35
N GLU A 144 -5.71 -19.82 1.09
CA GLU A 144 -7.08 -20.24 0.84
C GLU A 144 -7.32 -20.21 -0.67
N GLY A 145 -7.66 -21.39 -1.21
CA GLY A 145 -7.97 -21.60 -2.61
C GLY A 145 -6.75 -21.62 -3.54
N ASP A 146 -6.51 -22.77 -4.14
CA ASP A 146 -5.64 -22.90 -5.31
C ASP A 146 -6.41 -22.35 -6.52
N SER A 147 -6.46 -21.04 -6.71
CA SER A 147 -7.02 -20.47 -7.92
C SER A 147 -6.00 -20.58 -9.04
N SER A 148 -6.18 -21.59 -9.88
CA SER A 148 -5.45 -21.78 -11.16
C SER A 148 -5.82 -20.73 -12.22
N GLU A 149 -6.30 -19.56 -11.85
CA GLU A 149 -6.56 -18.47 -12.79
C GLU A 149 -5.25 -17.75 -13.12
N GLU A 150 -4.88 -17.72 -14.40
CA GLU A 150 -3.78 -16.90 -14.90
C GLU A 150 -4.06 -15.42 -14.59
N GLU A 151 -3.23 -14.82 -13.75
CA GLU A 151 -3.30 -13.41 -13.45
C GLU A 151 -2.71 -12.61 -14.60
N GLN A 152 -3.47 -11.65 -15.12
CA GLN A 152 -2.97 -10.72 -16.12
C GLN A 152 -2.11 -9.64 -15.46
N TYR A 153 -0.88 -9.46 -15.95
CA TYR A 153 0.04 -8.44 -15.50
C TYR A 153 0.23 -7.35 -16.56
N ILE A 154 0.26 -6.11 -16.15
CA ILE A 154 0.62 -4.99 -17.02
C ILE A 154 2.10 -4.68 -16.74
N ILE A 155 2.94 -4.81 -17.76
CA ILE A 155 4.34 -4.41 -17.70
C ILE A 155 4.40 -2.91 -17.98
N ASN A 156 4.87 -2.13 -17.02
CA ASN A 156 5.18 -0.72 -17.24
C ASN A 156 6.67 -0.61 -17.58
N GLU A 157 6.96 -0.15 -18.80
CA GLU A 157 8.30 0.18 -19.28
C GLU A 157 8.82 1.48 -18.62
#